data_bb3452f26e00b4e38446fc90c7d136ee
#
_entry.id   bb3452f26e00b4e38446fc90c7d136ee
#
_cell.length_a   1.000
_cell.length_b   1.000
_cell.length_c   1.000
_cell.angle_alpha   90.00
_cell.angle_beta   90.00
_cell.angle_gamma   90.00
#
_symmetry.space_group_name_H-M   'P 1'
#
loop_
_entity.id
_entity.type
_entity.pdbx_description
1 polymer ?
#
loop_
_entity_poly.entity_id
_entity_poly.type
_entity_poly.pdbx_seq_one_letter_code
_entity_poly.pdbx_strand_id
1 'polypeptide(L)'
;MERFDSTFSKGGKKLKTFIFSLLILQKERMYAVVTSRFNNETLETNHSYRLKKGFACMYCTPLELSPKIEYNTPVFVIEMNNSTNKIEGIGFIKNKPETTKYYKVHSDSNTNRYTYIGKYFMSREIIDEYKPLLVYLLEEILFKGYTHSKRGTGLTLLPEKLITDSDICKGVHIKKEIKQLFTYHFREKLQNIQEQEQNQVKNVL
;
A
#
# COMPACT_ATOMS: atom_id res chain seq x y z
N MET A 1 -36.19 29.25 -6.04
CA MET A 1 -36.10 27.91 -5.40
C MET A 1 -34.85 27.24 -5.97
N GLU A 2 -33.71 27.61 -5.40
CA GLU A 2 -32.38 27.23 -5.91
C GLU A 2 -31.97 25.87 -5.34
N ARG A 3 -31.56 24.98 -6.23
CA ARG A 3 -31.02 23.68 -5.85
C ARG A 3 -29.59 23.87 -5.37
N PHE A 4 -29.35 23.70 -4.08
CA PHE A 4 -28.02 23.63 -3.51
C PHE A 4 -27.32 22.37 -3.99
N ASP A 5 -26.23 22.57 -4.68
CA ASP A 5 -25.41 21.54 -5.33
C ASP A 5 -24.65 20.68 -4.30
N SER A 6 -24.80 19.37 -4.39
CA SER A 6 -24.27 18.36 -3.43
C SER A 6 -22.77 18.06 -3.61
N THR A 7 -22.04 18.83 -4.39
CA THR A 7 -20.62 18.58 -4.73
C THR A 7 -19.62 18.96 -3.64
N PHE A 8 -19.98 19.89 -2.75
CA PHE A 8 -19.10 20.35 -1.65
C PHE A 8 -18.84 19.29 -0.54
N SER A 9 -19.67 18.26 -0.47
CA SER A 9 -19.57 17.21 0.57
C SER A 9 -18.50 16.14 0.31
N LYS A 10 -18.07 15.92 -0.94
CA LYS A 10 -17.16 14.82 -1.28
C LYS A 10 -15.69 15.08 -0.95
N GLY A 11 -15.22 16.32 -1.10
CA GLY A 11 -13.83 16.71 -0.78
C GLY A 11 -13.56 16.66 0.73
N GLY A 12 -14.48 17.21 1.53
CA GLY A 12 -14.36 17.21 2.99
C GLY A 12 -14.35 15.80 3.63
N LYS A 13 -15.09 14.84 3.05
CA LYS A 13 -15.08 13.44 3.51
C LYS A 13 -13.75 12.74 3.17
N LYS A 14 -13.18 12.98 2.00
CA LYS A 14 -11.87 12.41 1.60
C LYS A 14 -10.74 12.94 2.49
N LEU A 15 -10.73 14.22 2.80
CA LEU A 15 -9.74 14.85 3.68
C LEU A 15 -9.86 14.33 5.12
N LYS A 16 -11.08 14.25 5.68
CA LYS A 16 -11.31 13.69 7.02
C LYS A 16 -10.85 12.23 7.11
N THR A 17 -11.11 11.42 6.09
CA THR A 17 -10.65 10.02 6.04
C THR A 17 -9.13 9.91 5.98
N PHE A 18 -8.47 10.80 5.24
CA PHE A 18 -7.02 10.83 5.14
C PHE A 18 -6.36 11.32 6.44
N ILE A 19 -6.85 12.42 7.03
CA ILE A 19 -6.38 12.92 8.32
C ILE A 19 -6.57 11.86 9.41
N PHE A 20 -7.71 11.17 9.41
CA PHE A 20 -7.98 10.08 10.35
C PHE A 20 -7.01 8.90 10.12
N SER A 21 -6.71 8.54 8.87
CA SER A 21 -5.70 7.52 8.55
C SER A 21 -4.29 7.95 8.99
N LEU A 22 -3.94 9.25 8.87
CA LEU A 22 -2.67 9.80 9.35
C LEU A 22 -2.57 9.83 10.88
N LEU A 23 -3.66 10.17 11.58
CA LEU A 23 -3.71 10.16 13.05
C LEU A 23 -3.55 8.73 13.61
N ILE A 24 -4.13 7.74 12.94
CA ILE A 24 -3.93 6.32 13.27
C ILE A 24 -2.45 5.94 13.10
N LEU A 25 -1.76 6.48 12.10
CA LEU A 25 -0.33 6.23 11.88
C LEU A 25 0.59 6.91 12.91
N GLN A 26 0.10 7.85 13.73
CA GLN A 26 0.95 8.56 14.72
C GLN A 26 1.40 7.67 15.90
N LYS A 27 0.67 6.59 16.23
CA LYS A 27 1.12 5.60 17.22
C LYS A 27 2.06 4.59 16.56
N GLU A 28 3.34 4.62 16.87
CA GLU A 28 4.41 3.81 16.24
C GLU A 28 4.20 2.28 16.29
N ARG A 29 3.35 1.78 17.17
CA ARG A 29 3.04 0.35 17.33
C ARG A 29 1.83 -0.14 16.53
N MET A 30 1.17 0.71 15.74
CA MET A 30 -0.16 0.41 15.20
C MET A 30 -0.21 0.12 13.69
N TYR A 31 0.88 -0.27 13.06
CA TYR A 31 0.86 -0.72 11.66
C TYR A 31 1.84 -1.85 11.42
N ALA A 32 1.48 -2.72 10.49
CA ALA A 32 2.32 -3.83 10.08
C ALA A 32 2.94 -3.58 8.69
N VAL A 33 4.05 -4.28 8.41
CA VAL A 33 4.66 -4.36 7.08
C VAL A 33 4.63 -5.82 6.67
N VAL A 34 4.05 -6.08 5.50
CA VAL A 34 3.95 -7.41 4.92
C VAL A 34 4.49 -7.41 3.50
N THR A 35 4.76 -8.58 2.96
CA THR A 35 5.13 -8.76 1.55
C THR A 35 4.05 -9.53 0.79
N SER A 36 3.80 -9.13 -0.45
CA SER A 36 3.07 -9.89 -1.46
C SER A 36 4.06 -10.33 -2.53
N ARG A 37 3.91 -11.55 -3.04
CA ARG A 37 4.83 -12.12 -4.05
C ARG A 37 4.11 -12.33 -5.34
N PHE A 38 4.72 -11.82 -6.41
CA PHE A 38 4.28 -11.99 -7.78
C PHE A 38 5.42 -12.58 -8.62
N ASN A 39 5.07 -13.26 -9.68
CA ASN A 39 5.88 -13.37 -10.89
C ASN A 39 5.36 -12.37 -11.94
N ASN A 40 5.99 -12.28 -13.10
CA ASN A 40 5.56 -11.33 -14.14
C ASN A 40 4.10 -11.53 -14.56
N GLU A 41 3.65 -12.77 -14.72
CA GLU A 41 2.29 -13.10 -15.14
C GLU A 41 1.25 -12.70 -14.10
N THR A 42 1.46 -13.09 -12.84
CA THR A 42 0.51 -12.78 -11.76
C THR A 42 0.49 -11.30 -11.41
N LEU A 43 1.61 -10.60 -11.58
CA LEU A 43 1.68 -9.14 -11.42
C LEU A 43 0.86 -8.44 -12.50
N GLU A 44 1.05 -8.79 -13.77
CA GLU A 44 0.30 -8.23 -14.89
C GLU A 44 -1.21 -8.49 -14.74
N THR A 45 -1.57 -9.71 -14.38
CA THR A 45 -2.97 -10.07 -14.10
C THR A 45 -3.58 -9.19 -13.00
N ASN A 46 -2.85 -9.00 -11.90
CA ASN A 46 -3.28 -8.14 -10.80
C ASN A 46 -3.40 -6.68 -11.22
N HIS A 47 -2.40 -6.13 -11.94
CA HIS A 47 -2.40 -4.76 -12.43
C HIS A 47 -3.57 -4.48 -13.37
N SER A 48 -3.75 -5.33 -14.38
CA SER A 48 -4.85 -5.21 -15.35
C SER A 48 -6.20 -5.25 -14.65
N TYR A 49 -6.37 -6.14 -13.66
CA TYR A 49 -7.63 -6.24 -12.92
C TYR A 49 -7.91 -5.01 -12.07
N ARG A 50 -6.93 -4.51 -11.31
CA ARG A 50 -7.11 -3.32 -10.45
C ARG A 50 -7.34 -2.05 -11.26
N LEU A 51 -6.67 -1.87 -12.41
CA LEU A 51 -6.94 -0.77 -13.35
C LEU A 51 -8.39 -0.80 -13.84
N LYS A 52 -8.87 -1.95 -14.31
CA LYS A 52 -10.27 -2.14 -14.76
C LYS A 52 -11.29 -1.83 -13.68
N LYS A 53 -10.96 -2.03 -12.40
CA LYS A 53 -11.85 -1.80 -11.25
C LYS A 53 -11.66 -0.45 -10.56
N GLY A 54 -10.64 0.32 -10.95
CA GLY A 54 -10.31 1.60 -10.33
C GLY A 54 -9.74 1.47 -8.91
N PHE A 55 -9.05 0.35 -8.59
CA PHE A 55 -8.40 0.14 -7.30
C PHE A 55 -6.94 0.59 -7.37
N ALA A 56 -6.48 1.32 -6.36
CA ALA A 56 -5.08 1.71 -6.26
C ALA A 56 -4.18 0.51 -5.97
N CYS A 57 -4.57 -0.34 -5.02
CA CYS A 57 -3.92 -1.63 -4.80
C CYS A 57 -4.95 -2.69 -4.37
N MET A 58 -4.62 -3.95 -4.66
CA MET A 58 -5.46 -5.10 -4.36
C MET A 58 -4.59 -6.35 -4.20
N TYR A 59 -4.90 -7.16 -3.20
CA TYR A 59 -4.15 -8.37 -2.89
C TYR A 59 -5.11 -9.52 -2.64
N CYS A 60 -4.97 -10.56 -3.46
CA CYS A 60 -5.68 -11.81 -3.29
C CYS A 60 -4.75 -12.86 -2.69
N THR A 61 -5.23 -13.63 -1.73
CA THR A 61 -4.41 -14.58 -0.98
C THR A 61 -5.23 -15.79 -0.52
N PRO A 62 -4.63 -17.01 -0.51
CA PRO A 62 -5.31 -18.21 -0.03
C PRO A 62 -5.47 -18.24 1.49
N LEU A 63 -4.69 -17.45 2.22
CA LEU A 63 -4.71 -17.39 3.67
C LEU A 63 -4.99 -15.97 4.14
N GLU A 64 -5.64 -15.82 5.28
CA GLU A 64 -5.76 -14.52 5.94
C GLU A 64 -4.39 -13.98 6.35
N LEU A 65 -4.33 -12.67 6.56
CA LEU A 65 -3.20 -12.06 7.21
C LEU A 65 -2.93 -12.71 8.57
N SER A 66 -1.65 -12.75 8.95
CA SER A 66 -1.22 -13.34 10.22
C SER A 66 -2.10 -12.88 11.40
N PRO A 67 -2.52 -13.79 12.28
CA PRO A 67 -3.31 -13.45 13.48
C PRO A 67 -2.54 -12.55 14.47
N LYS A 68 -1.22 -12.38 14.28
CA LYS A 68 -0.42 -11.38 15.00
C LYS A 68 -0.74 -9.94 14.62
N ILE A 69 -1.44 -9.73 13.52
CA ILE A 69 -1.89 -8.41 13.06
C ILE A 69 -3.38 -8.30 13.42
N GLU A 70 -3.70 -7.45 14.37
CA GLU A 70 -5.09 -7.25 14.80
C GLU A 70 -6.00 -6.83 13.64
N TYR A 71 -7.28 -7.22 13.72
CA TYR A 71 -8.27 -6.83 12.73
C TYR A 71 -8.35 -5.30 12.59
N ASN A 72 -8.51 -4.82 11.36
CA ASN A 72 -8.56 -3.40 11.00
C ASN A 72 -7.25 -2.61 11.20
N THR A 73 -6.15 -3.28 11.57
CA THR A 73 -4.81 -2.66 11.64
C THR A 73 -4.39 -2.15 10.26
N PRO A 74 -3.78 -0.96 10.16
CA PRO A 74 -3.13 -0.47 8.93
C PRO A 74 -1.95 -1.36 8.55
N VAL A 75 -1.81 -1.67 7.26
CA VAL A 75 -0.78 -2.57 6.75
C VAL A 75 -0.17 -1.99 5.48
N PHE A 76 1.14 -1.85 5.46
CA PHE A 76 1.91 -1.60 4.24
C PHE A 76 2.26 -2.94 3.59
N VAL A 77 1.97 -3.06 2.31
CA VAL A 77 2.24 -4.27 1.52
C VAL A 77 3.32 -3.97 0.50
N ILE A 78 4.49 -4.57 0.65
CA ILE A 78 5.58 -4.47 -0.32
C ILE A 78 5.31 -5.50 -1.42
N GLU A 79 5.08 -5.03 -2.64
CA GLU A 79 4.90 -5.89 -3.82
C GLU A 79 6.26 -6.38 -4.32
N MET A 80 6.50 -7.67 -4.21
CA MET A 80 7.73 -8.34 -4.66
C MET A 80 7.50 -9.00 -6.02
N ASN A 81 8.35 -8.72 -7.00
CA ASN A 81 8.41 -9.47 -8.25
C ASN A 81 9.57 -10.48 -8.20
N ASN A 82 9.25 -11.74 -8.02
CA ASN A 82 10.24 -12.80 -7.92
C ASN A 82 10.91 -13.15 -9.26
N SER A 83 10.32 -12.75 -10.40
CA SER A 83 10.94 -12.94 -11.71
C SER A 83 12.10 -11.98 -11.96
N THR A 84 11.99 -10.74 -11.46
CA THR A 84 13.00 -9.69 -11.65
C THR A 84 13.88 -9.47 -10.42
N ASN A 85 13.51 -10.01 -9.26
CA ASN A 85 14.10 -9.73 -7.95
C ASN A 85 14.04 -8.22 -7.59
N LYS A 86 12.94 -7.59 -7.92
CA LYS A 86 12.69 -6.18 -7.62
C LYS A 86 11.39 -6.00 -6.84
N ILE A 87 11.29 -4.92 -6.09
CA ILE A 87 10.00 -4.46 -5.61
C ILE A 87 9.30 -3.70 -6.73
N GLU A 88 7.97 -3.80 -6.80
CA GLU A 88 7.14 -3.08 -7.79
C GLU A 88 6.47 -1.86 -7.18
N GLY A 89 6.37 -1.82 -5.86
CA GLY A 89 5.79 -0.72 -5.12
C GLY A 89 5.35 -1.11 -3.72
N ILE A 90 4.67 -0.18 -3.07
CA ILE A 90 4.11 -0.38 -1.72
C ILE A 90 2.65 0.05 -1.74
N GLY A 91 1.76 -0.88 -1.41
CA GLY A 91 0.34 -0.59 -1.19
C GLY A 91 0.02 -0.36 0.28
N PHE A 92 -1.10 0.32 0.54
CA PHE A 92 -1.60 0.53 1.89
C PHE A 92 -3.03 0.02 2.00
N ILE A 93 -3.22 -0.97 2.86
CA ILE A 93 -4.50 -1.63 3.15
C ILE A 93 -4.81 -1.57 4.64
N LYS A 94 -5.97 -2.08 5.01
CA LYS A 94 -6.30 -2.48 6.39
C LYS A 94 -6.36 -4.00 6.47
N ASN A 95 -6.02 -4.58 7.61
CA ASN A 95 -6.28 -6.00 7.90
C ASN A 95 -7.78 -6.25 8.06
N LYS A 96 -8.50 -6.08 6.95
CA LYS A 96 -9.93 -6.32 6.82
C LYS A 96 -10.19 -6.88 5.44
N PRO A 97 -10.32 -8.21 5.29
CA PRO A 97 -10.64 -8.80 4.00
C PRO A 97 -12.04 -8.36 3.55
N GLU A 98 -12.21 -8.24 2.25
CA GLU A 98 -13.52 -7.99 1.66
C GLU A 98 -14.36 -9.28 1.69
N THR A 99 -15.48 -9.23 2.36
CA THR A 99 -16.37 -10.39 2.57
C THR A 99 -17.70 -10.29 1.84
N THR A 100 -18.03 -9.09 1.34
CA THR A 100 -19.31 -8.84 0.69
C THR A 100 -19.30 -9.19 -0.79
N LYS A 101 -18.12 -9.28 -1.40
CA LYS A 101 -17.94 -9.49 -2.83
C LYS A 101 -16.76 -10.40 -3.13
N TYR A 102 -16.99 -11.36 -4.01
CA TYR A 102 -15.93 -12.22 -4.54
C TYR A 102 -15.26 -11.57 -5.75
N TYR A 103 -13.93 -11.60 -5.77
CA TYR A 103 -13.11 -11.07 -6.87
C TYR A 103 -12.30 -12.19 -7.51
N LYS A 104 -12.64 -12.53 -8.75
CA LYS A 104 -11.90 -13.52 -9.54
C LYS A 104 -10.77 -12.80 -10.27
N VAL A 105 -9.65 -12.59 -9.58
CA VAL A 105 -8.46 -11.92 -10.13
C VAL A 105 -7.56 -12.94 -10.81
N HIS A 106 -7.23 -14.02 -10.11
CA HIS A 106 -6.38 -15.09 -10.60
C HIS A 106 -7.21 -16.29 -11.06
N SER A 107 -6.64 -17.11 -11.95
CA SER A 107 -7.29 -18.34 -12.43
C SER A 107 -7.51 -19.36 -11.31
N ASP A 108 -6.57 -19.47 -10.38
CA ASP A 108 -6.70 -20.30 -9.18
C ASP A 108 -7.68 -19.66 -8.17
N SER A 109 -8.78 -20.36 -7.92
CA SER A 109 -9.83 -19.91 -6.99
C SER A 109 -9.32 -19.82 -5.54
N ASN A 110 -8.38 -20.67 -5.15
CA ASN A 110 -7.81 -20.66 -3.81
C ASN A 110 -7.03 -19.37 -3.54
N THR A 111 -6.30 -18.88 -4.52
CA THR A 111 -5.61 -17.58 -4.44
C THR A 111 -6.59 -16.41 -4.26
N ASN A 112 -7.82 -16.51 -4.76
CA ASN A 112 -8.83 -15.45 -4.63
C ASN A 112 -9.65 -15.54 -3.34
N ARG A 113 -9.29 -16.39 -2.38
CA ARG A 113 -10.11 -16.68 -1.20
C ARG A 113 -10.27 -15.48 -0.27
N TYR A 114 -9.20 -14.76 -0.01
CA TYR A 114 -9.22 -13.53 0.78
C TYR A 114 -8.72 -12.38 -0.07
N THR A 115 -9.48 -11.30 -0.10
CA THR A 115 -9.16 -10.11 -0.90
C THR A 115 -9.04 -8.89 0.00
N TYR A 116 -7.93 -8.17 -0.13
CA TYR A 116 -7.67 -6.92 0.56
C TYR A 116 -7.54 -5.79 -0.46
N ILE A 117 -8.28 -4.69 -0.26
CA ILE A 117 -8.32 -3.55 -1.19
C ILE A 117 -7.83 -2.30 -0.47
N GLY A 118 -6.98 -1.53 -1.15
CA GLY A 118 -6.45 -0.27 -0.64
C GLY A 118 -6.66 0.90 -1.60
N LYS A 119 -6.66 2.10 -1.01
CA LYS A 119 -6.86 3.37 -1.73
C LYS A 119 -5.55 4.08 -2.07
N TYR A 120 -4.43 3.59 -1.58
CA TYR A 120 -3.12 4.22 -1.73
C TYR A 120 -2.10 3.19 -2.19
N PHE A 121 -1.39 3.53 -3.24
CA PHE A 121 -0.29 2.75 -3.80
C PHE A 121 0.79 3.70 -4.28
N MET A 122 2.02 3.35 -3.98
CA MET A 122 3.20 4.08 -4.41
C MET A 122 4.05 3.15 -5.24
N SER A 123 4.28 3.49 -6.52
CA SER A 123 5.09 2.67 -7.40
C SER A 123 6.57 2.73 -7.02
N ARG A 124 7.33 1.75 -7.49
CA ARG A 124 8.78 1.69 -7.29
C ARG A 124 9.48 2.96 -7.75
N GLU A 125 9.08 3.50 -8.91
CA GLU A 125 9.67 4.71 -9.49
C GLU A 125 9.52 5.90 -8.55
N ILE A 126 8.33 6.09 -7.98
CA ILE A 126 8.08 7.17 -7.01
C ILE A 126 8.91 6.95 -5.74
N ILE A 127 9.00 5.72 -5.24
CA ILE A 127 9.81 5.43 -4.05
C ILE A 127 11.28 5.69 -4.33
N ASP A 128 11.77 5.30 -5.50
CA ASP A 128 13.16 5.47 -5.92
C ASP A 128 13.54 6.96 -6.09
N GLU A 129 12.63 7.76 -6.65
CA GLU A 129 12.80 9.21 -6.77
C GLU A 129 13.02 9.90 -5.41
N TYR A 130 12.20 9.57 -4.41
CA TYR A 130 12.26 10.22 -3.10
C TYR A 130 13.22 9.55 -2.12
N LYS A 131 13.39 8.24 -2.21
CA LYS A 131 14.13 7.41 -1.23
C LYS A 131 14.84 6.22 -1.90
N PRO A 132 15.84 6.47 -2.80
CA PRO A 132 16.53 5.38 -3.51
C PRO A 132 17.21 4.38 -2.57
N LEU A 133 17.73 4.85 -1.42
CA LEU A 133 18.31 3.97 -0.41
C LEU A 133 17.26 3.00 0.18
N LEU A 134 16.01 3.43 0.33
CA LEU A 134 14.94 2.55 0.82
C LEU A 134 14.66 1.42 -0.18
N VAL A 135 14.59 1.71 -1.49
CA VAL A 135 14.43 0.70 -2.55
C VAL A 135 15.58 -0.30 -2.49
N TYR A 136 16.81 0.19 -2.47
CA TYR A 136 18.00 -0.64 -2.39
C TYR A 136 17.97 -1.58 -1.17
N LEU A 137 17.70 -1.06 0.03
CA LEU A 137 17.65 -1.84 1.26
C LEU A 137 16.53 -2.88 1.24
N LEU A 138 15.36 -2.52 0.74
CA LEU A 138 14.25 -3.47 0.60
C LEU A 138 14.61 -4.61 -0.36
N GLU A 139 15.24 -4.31 -1.49
CA GLU A 139 15.66 -5.34 -2.45
C GLU A 139 16.77 -6.24 -1.88
N GLU A 140 17.74 -5.69 -1.13
CA GLU A 140 18.75 -6.49 -0.43
C GLU A 140 18.11 -7.46 0.59
N ILE A 141 17.22 -6.96 1.45
CA ILE A 141 16.60 -7.76 2.52
C ILE A 141 15.65 -8.81 1.97
N LEU A 142 14.88 -8.46 0.95
CA LEU A 142 13.80 -9.31 0.46
C LEU A 142 14.27 -10.38 -0.53
N PHE A 143 15.28 -10.09 -1.32
CA PHE A 143 15.69 -10.99 -2.42
C PHE A 143 17.05 -11.65 -2.22
N LYS A 144 17.92 -11.11 -1.36
CA LYS A 144 19.27 -11.61 -1.17
C LYS A 144 19.49 -12.26 0.20
N GLY A 145 20.59 -12.96 0.32
CA GLY A 145 21.00 -13.62 1.56
C GLY A 145 20.17 -14.86 1.94
N TYR A 146 20.50 -15.44 3.07
CA TYR A 146 19.87 -16.67 3.57
C TYR A 146 18.43 -16.44 4.07
N THR A 147 18.14 -15.23 4.55
CA THR A 147 16.84 -14.85 5.13
C THR A 147 15.88 -14.23 4.13
N HIS A 148 16.15 -14.35 2.81
CA HIS A 148 15.32 -13.76 1.77
C HIS A 148 13.83 -14.15 1.90
N SER A 149 12.94 -13.24 1.48
CA SER A 149 11.49 -13.41 1.58
C SER A 149 10.82 -13.96 0.33
N LYS A 150 11.57 -14.55 -0.60
CA LYS A 150 11.05 -15.08 -1.88
C LYS A 150 10.11 -16.28 -1.72
N ARG A 151 10.22 -17.02 -0.62
CA ARG A 151 9.39 -18.17 -0.30
C ARG A 151 8.23 -17.76 0.60
N GLY A 152 7.12 -18.45 0.47
CA GLY A 152 5.92 -18.26 1.26
C GLY A 152 4.69 -18.00 0.40
N THR A 153 3.53 -18.06 1.00
CA THR A 153 2.24 -17.98 0.33
C THR A 153 1.46 -16.77 0.85
N GLY A 154 0.81 -16.05 -0.06
CA GLY A 154 -0.05 -14.92 0.26
C GLY A 154 0.70 -13.73 0.86
N LEU A 155 0.00 -13.00 1.73
CA LEU A 155 0.55 -11.86 2.44
C LEU A 155 1.32 -12.34 3.68
N THR A 156 2.63 -12.11 3.70
CA THR A 156 3.50 -12.60 4.78
C THR A 156 4.03 -11.43 5.60
N LEU A 157 3.85 -11.52 6.93
CA LEU A 157 4.40 -10.54 7.86
C LEU A 157 5.94 -10.51 7.76
N LEU A 158 6.48 -9.33 7.52
CA LEU A 158 7.92 -9.14 7.51
C LEU A 158 8.43 -9.12 8.95
N PRO A 159 9.42 -9.98 9.29
CA PRO A 159 9.96 -10.02 10.65
C PRO A 159 10.51 -8.65 11.07
N GLU A 160 10.11 -8.20 12.25
CA GLU A 160 10.52 -6.89 12.78
C GLU A 160 12.05 -6.74 12.78
N LYS A 161 12.79 -7.80 13.14
CA LYS A 161 14.25 -7.81 13.13
C LYS A 161 14.85 -7.42 11.77
N LEU A 162 14.24 -7.85 10.66
CA LEU A 162 14.74 -7.53 9.31
C LEU A 162 14.59 -6.06 8.92
N ILE A 163 13.71 -5.33 9.57
CA ILE A 163 13.39 -3.93 9.23
C ILE A 163 13.80 -2.92 10.31
N THR A 164 14.37 -3.42 11.42
CA THR A 164 14.87 -2.60 12.52
C THR A 164 16.32 -2.84 12.89
N ASP A 165 16.90 -3.98 12.44
CA ASP A 165 18.31 -4.33 12.72
C ASP A 165 19.24 -3.32 12.03
N SER A 166 20.08 -2.65 12.83
CA SER A 166 20.95 -1.58 12.36
C SER A 166 22.01 -2.08 11.34
N ASP A 167 22.49 -3.29 11.50
CA ASP A 167 23.53 -3.85 10.63
C ASP A 167 22.95 -4.22 9.26
N ILE A 168 21.75 -4.84 9.26
CA ILE A 168 21.03 -5.19 8.03
C ILE A 168 20.54 -3.92 7.32
N CYS A 169 19.96 -3.00 8.07
CA CYS A 169 19.32 -1.79 7.54
C CYS A 169 20.28 -0.61 7.40
N LYS A 170 21.59 -0.79 7.66
CA LYS A 170 22.62 0.28 7.60
C LYS A 170 22.21 1.54 8.37
N GLY A 171 21.64 1.35 9.55
CA GLY A 171 21.15 2.45 10.40
C GLY A 171 19.82 3.09 9.97
N VAL A 172 19.18 2.61 8.89
CA VAL A 172 17.89 3.11 8.40
C VAL A 172 16.74 2.37 9.07
N HIS A 173 15.83 3.07 9.66
CA HIS A 173 14.62 2.50 10.25
C HIS A 173 13.53 2.32 9.18
N ILE A 174 13.59 1.22 8.42
CA ILE A 174 12.77 0.97 7.21
C ILE A 174 11.28 1.20 7.46
N LYS A 175 10.73 0.68 8.54
CA LYS A 175 9.31 0.85 8.90
C LYS A 175 8.92 2.32 9.03
N LYS A 176 9.76 3.13 9.67
CA LYS A 176 9.57 4.57 9.83
C LYS A 176 9.69 5.31 8.49
N GLU A 177 10.66 4.93 7.65
CA GLU A 177 10.85 5.53 6.33
C GLU A 177 9.64 5.30 5.42
N ILE A 178 9.12 4.07 5.36
CA ILE A 178 7.89 3.76 4.59
C ILE A 178 6.74 4.66 5.05
N LYS A 179 6.50 4.76 6.36
CA LYS A 179 5.43 5.60 6.92
C LYS A 179 5.59 7.07 6.56
N GLN A 180 6.81 7.63 6.74
CA GLN A 180 7.09 9.03 6.46
C GLN A 180 6.89 9.33 4.97
N LEU A 181 7.39 8.48 4.09
CA LEU A 181 7.27 8.63 2.65
C LEU A 181 5.81 8.64 2.20
N PHE A 182 5.00 7.68 2.69
CA PHE A 182 3.56 7.65 2.41
C PHE A 182 2.83 8.90 2.91
N THR A 183 3.15 9.32 4.12
CA THR A 183 2.55 10.52 4.73
C THR A 183 2.86 11.77 3.91
N TYR A 184 4.12 11.92 3.50
CA TYR A 184 4.58 13.06 2.70
C TYR A 184 3.90 13.07 1.33
N HIS A 185 4.05 12.01 0.55
CA HIS A 185 3.56 11.92 -0.82
C HIS A 185 2.03 12.11 -0.93
N PHE A 186 1.26 11.47 -0.06
CA PHE A 186 -0.19 11.56 -0.14
C PHE A 186 -0.77 12.84 0.50
N ARG A 187 -0.05 13.49 1.42
CA ARG A 187 -0.43 14.82 1.92
C ARG A 187 -0.27 15.87 0.81
N GLU A 188 0.87 15.90 0.17
CA GLU A 188 1.16 16.83 -0.93
C GLU A 188 0.16 16.68 -2.08
N LYS A 189 -0.12 15.46 -2.51
CA LYS A 189 -1.10 15.19 -3.55
C LYS A 189 -2.50 15.71 -3.21
N LEU A 190 -2.91 15.65 -1.95
CA LEU A 190 -4.21 16.17 -1.52
C LEU A 190 -4.24 17.69 -1.45
N GLN A 191 -3.14 18.33 -1.04
CA GLN A 191 -3.01 19.79 -1.05
C GLN A 191 -3.11 20.33 -2.49
N ASN A 192 -2.38 19.73 -3.42
CA ASN A 192 -2.41 20.12 -4.84
C ASN A 192 -3.80 19.98 -5.46
N ILE A 193 -4.57 18.94 -5.12
CA ILE A 193 -5.96 18.77 -5.59
C ILE A 193 -6.87 19.90 -5.05
N GLN A 194 -6.72 20.25 -3.78
CA GLN A 194 -7.52 21.31 -3.16
C GLN A 194 -7.22 22.69 -3.77
N GLU A 195 -5.95 22.98 -4.03
CA GLU A 195 -5.54 24.23 -4.68
C GLU A 195 -6.09 24.32 -6.12
N GLN A 196 -6.07 23.23 -6.86
CA GLN A 196 -6.65 23.17 -8.19
C GLN A 196 -8.17 23.38 -8.19
N GLU A 197 -8.89 22.74 -7.27
CA GLU A 197 -10.34 22.91 -7.11
C GLU A 197 -10.69 24.38 -6.74
N GLN A 198 -9.92 25.01 -5.85
CA GLN A 198 -10.12 26.41 -5.46
C GLN A 198 -9.85 27.37 -6.61
N ASN A 199 -8.81 27.12 -7.42
CA ASN A 199 -8.49 27.95 -8.57
C ASN A 199 -9.53 27.83 -9.69
N GLN A 200 -10.10 26.64 -9.91
CA GLN A 200 -11.20 26.44 -10.85
C GLN A 200 -12.46 27.21 -10.44
N VAL A 201 -12.81 27.22 -9.16
CA VAL A 201 -13.94 27.98 -8.63
C VAL A 201 -13.74 29.48 -8.78
N LYS A 202 -12.51 30.00 -8.57
CA LYS A 202 -12.19 31.43 -8.76
C LYS A 202 -12.24 31.89 -10.22
N ASN A 203 -11.99 31.00 -11.16
CA ASN A 203 -12.02 31.33 -12.61
C ASN A 203 -13.43 31.24 -13.22
N VAL A 204 -14.43 30.79 -12.47
CA VAL A 204 -15.85 30.66 -12.91
C VAL A 204 -16.73 31.76 -12.30
N LEU A 205 -16.21 32.53 -11.34
CA LEU A 205 -16.84 33.72 -10.74
C LEU A 205 -16.28 34.98 -11.40
#